data_9eb603d6acc4402109fa86a0ecba55b8
#
_entry.id   9eb603d6acc4402109fa86a0ecba55b8
#
_cell.length_a   1.000
_cell.length_b   1.000
_cell.length_c   1.000
_cell.angle_alpha   90.00
_cell.angle_beta   90.00
_cell.angle_gamma   90.00
#
_symmetry.space_group_name_H-M   'P 1'
#
loop_
_entity.id
_entity.type
_entity.pdbx_description
1 polymer ?
#
loop_
_entity_poly.entity_id
_entity_poly.type
_entity_poly.pdbx_seq_one_letter_code
_entity_poly.pdbx_strand_id
1 'polypeptide(L)'
;MNEAIRLKLSMLPDTPGCYLMKGEGSILYVGKAVNLSSRVHSYFRDQAQSPKVAALMTHVDDFDIMLCGSNLEALILECNLIKLHKPYYNILLKDDKHYPYIRINTAEPFPRLDITRRISDDNARYFGPYISATAIRQTMELLRRVFPMRTCRLPLPLDKPGRPCLNYEIGQCLGPCAHLCTPEAYRAVVDSVIAFLKGRYKPVIDQLKNAMDQAAREMQFERAAMLRDSIRDIEGLMEQQNALQVSGAEQDIIALAQDGLDAMAQVLYIRGGRMIGGDSFALPREGNEPAVDVLSAFISQFYSDRTPPREVLIQDVHDADTMEEWLRGRREGAVTLSVPQRGSRRDLIKTAQQNAGDALLKRNARQQITQERTVGAMKELAQALRLPDVPSRLEGFDISNTQGAQSVASMVVFVDGVPSKK
;
A
#
# COMPACT_ATOMS: atom_id res chain seq x y z
N MET A 1 12.56 -6.32 39.95
CA MET A 1 12.64 -7.52 39.09
C MET A 1 12.19 -8.73 39.91
N ASN A 2 11.18 -9.45 39.39
CA ASN A 2 10.57 -10.64 40.04
C ASN A 2 11.55 -11.83 40.04
N GLU A 3 11.48 -12.71 41.06
CA GLU A 3 12.35 -13.91 41.19
C GLU A 3 12.15 -14.88 40.01
N ALA A 4 10.91 -15.02 39.51
CA ALA A 4 10.62 -15.83 38.33
C ALA A 4 11.35 -15.34 37.06
N ILE A 5 11.40 -14.03 36.85
CA ILE A 5 12.15 -13.42 35.73
C ILE A 5 13.66 -13.69 35.88
N ARG A 6 14.23 -13.60 37.11
CA ARG A 6 15.64 -13.87 37.33
C ARG A 6 15.99 -15.32 36.99
N LEU A 7 15.12 -16.26 37.35
CA LEU A 7 15.32 -17.68 37.04
C LEU A 7 15.26 -17.91 35.53
N LYS A 8 14.28 -17.35 34.83
CA LYS A 8 14.16 -17.44 33.36
C LYS A 8 15.37 -16.82 32.64
N LEU A 9 15.87 -15.67 33.11
CA LEU A 9 17.08 -15.05 32.55
C LEU A 9 18.31 -15.94 32.65
N SER A 10 18.51 -16.62 33.79
CA SER A 10 19.68 -17.52 34.00
C SER A 10 19.66 -18.78 33.11
N MET A 11 18.51 -19.12 32.53
CA MET A 11 18.30 -20.29 31.67
C MET A 11 18.26 -19.94 30.17
N LEU A 12 18.47 -18.67 29.79
CA LEU A 12 18.41 -18.25 28.40
C LEU A 12 19.52 -18.84 27.55
N PRO A 13 19.20 -19.48 26.42
CA PRO A 13 20.19 -20.04 25.52
C PRO A 13 20.82 -18.99 24.59
N ASP A 14 22.02 -19.26 24.15
CA ASP A 14 22.77 -18.45 23.18
C ASP A 14 22.43 -18.85 21.71
N THR A 15 21.12 -18.98 21.41
CA THR A 15 20.63 -19.42 20.12
C THR A 15 19.67 -18.36 19.52
N PRO A 16 19.44 -18.38 18.18
CA PRO A 16 18.43 -17.55 17.57
C PRO A 16 17.02 -17.89 18.07
N GLY A 17 16.14 -16.88 18.07
CA GLY A 17 14.75 -17.09 18.42
C GLY A 17 13.96 -15.81 18.57
N CYS A 18 12.70 -15.95 18.98
CA CYS A 18 11.82 -14.85 19.32
C CYS A 18 11.59 -14.80 20.83
N TYR A 19 11.40 -13.59 21.35
CA TYR A 19 11.01 -13.35 22.73
C TYR A 19 9.73 -12.53 22.76
N LEU A 20 8.85 -12.84 23.72
CA LEU A 20 7.54 -12.24 23.90
C LEU A 20 7.49 -11.63 25.30
N MET A 21 7.51 -10.29 25.38
CA MET A 21 7.31 -9.58 26.64
C MET A 21 5.84 -9.53 26.98
N LYS A 22 5.49 -9.90 28.21
CA LYS A 22 4.12 -10.01 28.70
C LYS A 22 3.87 -9.06 29.86
N GLY A 23 2.62 -8.62 29.96
CA GLY A 23 2.14 -7.84 31.09
C GLY A 23 0.61 -7.84 31.13
N GLU A 24 0.04 -7.87 32.34
CA GLU A 24 -1.41 -7.90 32.55
C GLU A 24 -2.14 -8.99 31.74
N GLY A 25 -1.49 -10.15 31.54
CA GLY A 25 -2.05 -11.27 30.81
C GLY A 25 -2.04 -11.13 29.27
N SER A 26 -1.43 -10.09 28.73
CA SER A 26 -1.30 -9.84 27.28
C SER A 26 0.14 -9.81 26.80
N ILE A 27 0.36 -10.03 25.49
CA ILE A 27 1.67 -9.84 24.86
C ILE A 27 1.84 -8.37 24.53
N LEU A 28 2.81 -7.72 25.16
CA LEU A 28 3.09 -6.30 25.00
C LEU A 28 4.05 -6.01 23.87
N TYR A 29 5.03 -6.90 23.67
CA TYR A 29 6.06 -6.76 22.65
C TYR A 29 6.57 -8.11 22.16
N VAL A 30 6.86 -8.23 20.88
CA VAL A 30 7.51 -9.38 20.25
C VAL A 30 8.78 -8.88 19.55
N GLY A 31 9.89 -9.61 19.72
CA GLY A 31 11.13 -9.30 19.02
C GLY A 31 11.93 -10.55 18.68
N LYS A 32 12.72 -10.46 17.60
CA LYS A 32 13.69 -11.50 17.25
C LYS A 32 15.05 -11.24 17.87
N ALA A 33 15.83 -12.29 18.04
CA ALA A 33 17.23 -12.21 18.44
C ALA A 33 18.07 -13.23 17.70
N VAL A 34 19.28 -12.86 17.32
CA VAL A 34 20.33 -13.79 16.85
C VAL A 34 20.86 -14.58 18.03
N ASN A 35 20.90 -13.95 19.22
CA ASN A 35 21.27 -14.53 20.49
C ASN A 35 20.26 -14.07 21.53
N LEU A 36 19.38 -14.97 21.97
CA LEU A 36 18.29 -14.69 22.91
C LEU A 36 18.84 -14.22 24.27
N SER A 37 19.87 -14.89 24.79
CA SER A 37 20.48 -14.54 26.07
C SER A 37 20.98 -13.10 26.07
N SER A 38 21.81 -12.73 25.09
CA SER A 38 22.36 -11.38 24.97
C SER A 38 21.26 -10.32 24.81
N ARG A 39 20.28 -10.59 23.95
CA ARG A 39 19.22 -9.63 23.61
C ARG A 39 18.24 -9.42 24.76
N VAL A 40 17.74 -10.49 25.38
CA VAL A 40 16.77 -10.39 26.48
C VAL A 40 17.40 -9.76 27.72
N HIS A 41 18.66 -10.14 28.07
CA HIS A 41 19.36 -9.50 29.16
C HIS A 41 19.53 -7.97 28.97
N SER A 42 19.64 -7.49 27.72
CA SER A 42 19.79 -6.06 27.46
C SER A 42 18.60 -5.23 27.94
N TYR A 43 17.41 -5.79 28.03
CA TYR A 43 16.20 -5.12 28.53
C TYR A 43 16.18 -4.97 30.08
N PHE A 44 16.91 -5.84 30.77
CA PHE A 44 16.90 -5.87 32.24
C PHE A 44 18.18 -5.26 32.86
N ARG A 45 19.05 -4.61 32.05
CA ARG A 45 20.23 -3.88 32.51
C ARG A 45 19.87 -2.45 32.88
N ASP A 46 20.47 -1.92 33.96
CA ASP A 46 20.30 -0.54 34.44
C ASP A 46 21.00 0.53 33.60
N GLN A 47 21.25 0.29 32.31
CA GLN A 47 21.80 1.29 31.39
C GLN A 47 20.70 2.14 30.78
N ALA A 48 21.05 3.36 30.33
CA ALA A 48 20.14 4.32 29.70
C ALA A 48 19.39 3.65 28.52
N GLN A 49 18.17 3.22 28.77
CA GLN A 49 17.29 2.59 27.78
C GLN A 49 16.57 3.68 26.98
N SER A 50 16.13 3.33 25.78
CA SER A 50 15.25 4.23 25.04
C SER A 50 13.95 4.46 25.81
N PRO A 51 13.30 5.63 25.70
CA PRO A 51 12.04 5.92 26.40
C PRO A 51 10.96 4.84 26.21
N LYS A 52 10.90 4.22 25.04
CA LYS A 52 9.98 3.13 24.75
C LYS A 52 10.30 1.87 25.55
N VAL A 53 11.59 1.48 25.56
CA VAL A 53 12.01 0.30 26.34
C VAL A 53 11.75 0.54 27.82
N ALA A 54 12.02 1.74 28.32
CA ALA A 54 11.69 2.09 29.70
C ALA A 54 10.17 1.99 29.97
N ALA A 55 9.33 2.55 29.08
CA ALA A 55 7.87 2.44 29.17
C ALA A 55 7.39 0.98 29.09
N LEU A 56 7.91 0.19 28.14
CA LEU A 56 7.60 -1.24 28.06
C LEU A 56 7.93 -1.95 29.36
N MET A 57 9.15 -1.74 29.88
CA MET A 57 9.62 -2.46 31.07
C MET A 57 8.88 -2.10 32.36
N THR A 58 8.15 -0.97 32.42
CA THR A 58 7.24 -0.66 33.55
C THR A 58 6.00 -1.55 33.58
N HIS A 59 5.60 -2.13 32.44
CA HIS A 59 4.42 -2.98 32.30
C HIS A 59 4.74 -4.48 32.14
N VAL A 60 6.03 -4.83 31.96
CA VAL A 60 6.45 -6.23 31.79
C VAL A 60 6.50 -6.93 33.14
N ASP A 61 5.67 -7.95 33.31
CA ASP A 61 5.61 -8.83 34.48
C ASP A 61 6.18 -10.23 34.22
N ASP A 62 6.31 -10.65 32.94
CA ASP A 62 6.88 -11.92 32.51
C ASP A 62 7.38 -11.86 31.07
N PHE A 63 8.10 -12.90 30.62
CA PHE A 63 8.45 -13.09 29.23
C PHE A 63 8.53 -14.58 28.86
N ASP A 64 8.26 -14.88 27.59
CA ASP A 64 8.48 -16.20 27.01
C ASP A 64 9.50 -16.13 25.87
N ILE A 65 10.07 -17.29 25.54
CA ILE A 65 10.98 -17.45 24.41
C ILE A 65 10.51 -18.57 23.50
N MET A 66 10.81 -18.45 22.19
CA MET A 66 10.64 -19.49 21.19
C MET A 66 11.97 -19.65 20.45
N LEU A 67 12.55 -20.84 20.53
CA LEU A 67 13.83 -21.14 19.89
C LEU A 67 13.63 -21.36 18.39
N CYS A 68 14.58 -20.89 17.59
CA CYS A 68 14.61 -21.07 16.14
C CYS A 68 15.95 -21.69 15.73
N GLY A 69 15.95 -22.46 14.63
CA GLY A 69 17.15 -23.05 14.08
C GLY A 69 18.04 -22.06 13.33
N SER A 70 17.47 -20.91 12.90
CA SER A 70 18.18 -19.86 12.16
C SER A 70 17.62 -18.47 12.44
N ASN A 71 18.40 -17.44 12.06
CA ASN A 71 17.96 -16.05 12.14
C ASN A 71 16.79 -15.76 11.16
N LEU A 72 16.77 -16.47 10.02
CA LEU A 72 15.66 -16.39 9.08
C LEU A 72 14.36 -16.95 9.67
N GLU A 73 14.41 -18.09 10.32
CA GLU A 73 13.24 -18.65 11.03
C GLU A 73 12.75 -17.71 12.13
N ALA A 74 13.68 -17.09 12.89
CA ALA A 74 13.32 -16.10 13.90
C ALA A 74 12.62 -14.88 13.29
N LEU A 75 13.06 -14.38 12.13
CA LEU A 75 12.42 -13.28 11.41
C LEU A 75 10.99 -13.66 10.94
N ILE A 76 10.83 -14.85 10.37
CA ILE A 76 9.51 -15.36 9.93
C ILE A 76 8.56 -15.49 11.12
N LEU A 77 9.05 -16.06 12.22
CA LEU A 77 8.26 -16.26 13.44
C LEU A 77 7.86 -14.92 14.07
N GLU A 78 8.77 -13.95 14.17
CA GLU A 78 8.49 -12.60 14.65
C GLU A 78 7.36 -11.95 13.84
N CYS A 79 7.45 -11.95 12.49
CA CYS A 79 6.42 -11.41 11.62
C CYS A 79 5.05 -12.05 11.88
N ASN A 80 5.01 -13.38 12.02
CA ASN A 80 3.76 -14.11 12.28
C ASN A 80 3.17 -13.79 13.65
N LEU A 81 4.01 -13.72 14.69
CA LEU A 81 3.59 -13.38 16.05
C LEU A 81 3.09 -11.94 16.16
N ILE A 82 3.76 -10.98 15.53
CA ILE A 82 3.31 -9.58 15.48
C ILE A 82 1.95 -9.49 14.78
N LYS A 83 1.76 -10.19 13.65
CA LYS A 83 0.51 -10.22 12.91
C LYS A 83 -0.64 -10.84 13.73
N LEU A 84 -0.34 -11.92 14.45
CA LEU A 84 -1.31 -12.65 15.28
C LEU A 84 -1.74 -11.85 16.51
N HIS A 85 -0.77 -11.35 17.26
CA HIS A 85 -1.03 -10.74 18.59
C HIS A 85 -1.19 -9.23 18.54
N LYS A 86 -0.72 -8.56 17.49
CA LYS A 86 -0.73 -7.09 17.31
C LYS A 86 -0.28 -6.34 18.57
N PRO A 87 0.92 -6.64 19.10
CA PRO A 87 1.34 -6.14 20.40
C PRO A 87 1.44 -4.63 20.40
N TYR A 88 1.06 -4.01 21.52
CA TYR A 88 0.97 -2.56 21.65
C TYR A 88 2.30 -1.83 21.38
N TYR A 89 3.41 -2.36 21.90
CA TYR A 89 4.73 -1.77 21.73
C TYR A 89 5.45 -2.15 20.44
N ASN A 90 4.88 -2.96 19.55
CA ASN A 90 5.45 -3.16 18.23
C ASN A 90 5.02 -2.04 17.27
N ILE A 91 5.90 -1.71 16.33
CA ILE A 91 5.52 -0.87 15.20
C ILE A 91 4.52 -1.65 14.36
N LEU A 92 3.29 -1.17 14.27
CA LEU A 92 2.24 -1.83 13.50
C LEU A 92 1.91 -0.99 12.27
N LEU A 93 1.93 -1.64 11.11
CA LEU A 93 1.41 -1.05 9.88
C LEU A 93 -0.13 -0.98 9.99
N LYS A 94 -0.67 0.18 10.36
CA LYS A 94 -2.11 0.39 10.56
C LYS A 94 -2.91 0.50 9.27
N ASP A 95 -2.26 0.55 8.12
CA ASP A 95 -2.88 0.85 6.83
C ASP A 95 -2.99 -0.43 6.00
N ASP A 96 -4.13 -1.10 6.09
CA ASP A 96 -4.50 -2.26 5.28
C ASP A 96 -5.06 -1.80 3.91
N LYS A 97 -4.31 -0.91 3.24
CA LYS A 97 -4.67 -0.43 1.91
C LYS A 97 -4.52 -1.55 0.89
N HIS A 98 -5.61 -2.18 0.56
CA HIS A 98 -5.69 -3.07 -0.59
C HIS A 98 -5.74 -2.23 -1.86
N TYR A 99 -4.57 -2.05 -2.50
CA TYR A 99 -4.47 -1.30 -3.75
C TYR A 99 -5.18 -2.03 -4.88
N PRO A 100 -5.83 -1.29 -5.78
CA PRO A 100 -6.46 -1.90 -6.93
C PRO A 100 -5.42 -2.34 -7.98
N TYR A 101 -5.74 -3.45 -8.63
CA TYR A 101 -5.03 -4.03 -9.76
C TYR A 101 -5.96 -4.11 -10.97
N ILE A 102 -5.41 -4.01 -12.17
CA ILE A 102 -6.10 -4.41 -13.40
C ILE A 102 -5.88 -5.92 -13.56
N ARG A 103 -6.97 -6.69 -13.58
CA ARG A 103 -6.97 -8.14 -13.77
C ARG A 103 -7.43 -8.48 -15.18
N ILE A 104 -6.72 -9.40 -15.83
CA ILE A 104 -7.06 -9.96 -17.12
C ILE A 104 -7.05 -11.48 -17.01
N ASN A 105 -8.20 -12.13 -17.15
CA ASN A 105 -8.28 -13.59 -17.14
C ASN A 105 -7.94 -14.13 -18.54
N THR A 106 -6.67 -14.45 -18.76
CA THR A 106 -6.19 -14.94 -20.06
C THR A 106 -6.63 -16.37 -20.41
N ALA A 107 -7.27 -17.08 -19.50
CA ALA A 107 -7.88 -18.39 -19.76
C ALA A 107 -9.23 -18.28 -20.50
N GLU A 108 -9.89 -17.13 -20.44
CA GLU A 108 -11.13 -16.89 -21.18
C GLU A 108 -10.83 -16.65 -22.67
N PRO A 109 -11.67 -17.15 -23.60
CA PRO A 109 -11.53 -16.88 -25.03
C PRO A 109 -11.63 -15.36 -25.36
N PHE A 110 -12.48 -14.66 -24.63
CA PHE A 110 -12.74 -13.22 -24.77
C PHE A 110 -12.60 -12.53 -23.42
N PRO A 111 -11.38 -12.36 -22.86
CA PRO A 111 -11.21 -11.75 -21.55
C PRO A 111 -11.60 -10.27 -21.56
N ARG A 112 -11.96 -9.76 -20.40
CA ARG A 112 -12.19 -8.33 -20.16
C ARG A 112 -11.21 -7.79 -19.14
N LEU A 113 -11.18 -6.47 -19.01
CA LEU A 113 -10.42 -5.79 -17.96
C LEU A 113 -11.29 -5.62 -16.72
N ASP A 114 -10.87 -6.15 -15.60
CA ASP A 114 -11.50 -5.99 -14.30
C ASP A 114 -10.58 -5.24 -13.33
N ILE A 115 -11.18 -4.47 -12.43
CA ILE A 115 -10.46 -3.88 -11.30
C ILE A 115 -10.69 -4.77 -10.09
N THR A 116 -9.63 -5.24 -9.46
CA THR A 116 -9.67 -6.01 -8.22
C THR A 116 -8.70 -5.45 -7.20
N ARG A 117 -8.99 -5.68 -5.91
CA ARG A 117 -8.06 -5.35 -4.81
C ARG A 117 -7.42 -6.60 -4.20
N ARG A 118 -7.79 -7.78 -4.67
CA ARG A 118 -7.23 -9.05 -4.22
C ARG A 118 -6.58 -9.75 -5.39
N ILE A 119 -5.38 -10.27 -5.18
CA ILE A 119 -4.71 -11.19 -6.08
C ILE A 119 -5.17 -12.59 -5.67
N SER A 120 -5.70 -13.34 -6.61
CA SER A 120 -6.11 -14.73 -6.42
C SER A 120 -5.19 -15.64 -7.23
N ASP A 121 -5.04 -16.87 -6.81
CA ASP A 121 -4.31 -17.90 -7.57
C ASP A 121 -5.26 -18.51 -8.63
N ASP A 122 -5.54 -17.74 -9.69
CA ASP A 122 -6.55 -18.08 -10.72
C ASP A 122 -5.98 -18.04 -12.15
N ASN A 123 -4.66 -18.12 -12.30
CA ASN A 123 -3.95 -18.02 -13.58
C ASN A 123 -4.25 -16.73 -14.38
N ALA A 124 -4.94 -15.74 -13.79
CA ALA A 124 -5.14 -14.44 -14.38
C ALA A 124 -3.88 -13.58 -14.27
N ARG A 125 -3.74 -12.60 -15.15
CA ARG A 125 -2.67 -11.61 -15.07
C ARG A 125 -3.12 -10.39 -14.31
N TYR A 126 -2.29 -9.95 -13.36
CA TYR A 126 -2.52 -8.78 -12.51
C TYR A 126 -1.50 -7.72 -12.84
N PHE A 127 -1.96 -6.47 -13.02
CA PHE A 127 -1.13 -5.30 -13.31
C PHE A 127 -1.39 -4.22 -12.27
N GLY A 128 -0.34 -3.72 -11.67
CA GLY A 128 -0.39 -2.75 -10.58
C GLY A 128 0.68 -3.04 -9.52
N PRO A 129 0.57 -2.57 -8.29
CA PRO A 129 -0.59 -1.86 -7.72
C PRO A 129 -0.78 -0.44 -8.25
N TYR A 130 -2.03 0.01 -8.40
CA TYR A 130 -2.36 1.41 -8.71
C TYR A 130 -2.60 2.19 -7.42
N ILE A 131 -1.94 3.32 -7.27
CA ILE A 131 -1.88 4.09 -6.03
C ILE A 131 -3.20 4.75 -5.66
N SER A 132 -3.98 5.14 -6.65
CA SER A 132 -5.26 5.80 -6.41
C SER A 132 -6.37 5.23 -7.28
N ALA A 133 -7.60 5.32 -6.77
CA ALA A 133 -8.79 4.99 -7.53
C ALA A 133 -8.93 5.88 -8.80
N THR A 134 -8.36 7.08 -8.78
CA THR A 134 -8.34 7.98 -9.93
C THR A 134 -7.36 7.50 -10.99
N ALA A 135 -6.13 7.13 -10.60
CA ALA A 135 -5.11 6.65 -11.54
C ALA A 135 -5.56 5.38 -12.29
N ILE A 136 -6.14 4.40 -11.57
CA ILE A 136 -6.62 3.18 -12.23
C ILE A 136 -7.83 3.45 -13.14
N ARG A 137 -8.73 4.38 -12.76
CA ARG A 137 -9.87 4.75 -13.61
C ARG A 137 -9.40 5.44 -14.89
N GLN A 138 -8.46 6.38 -14.81
CA GLN A 138 -7.86 7.04 -15.97
C GLN A 138 -7.18 6.04 -16.91
N THR A 139 -6.40 5.10 -16.34
CA THR A 139 -5.78 4.02 -17.13
C THR A 139 -6.83 3.15 -17.80
N MET A 140 -7.88 2.75 -17.08
CA MET A 140 -8.97 1.94 -17.64
C MET A 140 -9.75 2.68 -18.74
N GLU A 141 -9.98 3.98 -18.58
CA GLU A 141 -10.64 4.82 -19.57
C GLU A 141 -9.81 4.93 -20.85
N LEU A 142 -8.50 5.18 -20.70
CA LEU A 142 -7.58 5.18 -21.83
C LEU A 142 -7.55 3.83 -22.56
N LEU A 143 -7.43 2.72 -21.82
CA LEU A 143 -7.42 1.37 -22.40
C LEU A 143 -8.70 1.07 -23.18
N ARG A 144 -9.88 1.49 -22.68
CA ARG A 144 -11.16 1.33 -23.37
C ARG A 144 -11.27 2.17 -24.64
N ARG A 145 -10.62 3.33 -24.66
CA ARG A 145 -10.60 4.21 -25.84
C ARG A 145 -9.69 3.68 -26.93
N VAL A 146 -8.50 3.17 -26.51
CA VAL A 146 -7.47 2.73 -27.43
C VAL A 146 -7.70 1.31 -27.97
N PHE A 147 -8.22 0.41 -27.12
CA PHE A 147 -8.34 -1.01 -27.43
C PHE A 147 -9.81 -1.46 -27.45
N PRO A 148 -10.32 -2.00 -28.56
CA PRO A 148 -11.72 -2.40 -28.70
C PRO A 148 -12.04 -3.71 -27.96
N MET A 149 -11.93 -3.68 -26.62
CA MET A 149 -12.23 -4.81 -25.75
C MET A 149 -13.65 -4.76 -25.19
N ARG A 150 -14.26 -5.92 -24.95
CA ARG A 150 -15.56 -5.98 -24.30
C ARG A 150 -15.51 -5.44 -22.87
N THR A 151 -16.58 -4.74 -22.48
CA THR A 151 -16.79 -4.28 -21.09
C THR A 151 -17.97 -5.04 -20.43
N CYS A 152 -18.79 -5.73 -21.22
CA CYS A 152 -19.97 -6.47 -20.74
C CYS A 152 -19.58 -7.71 -19.91
N ARG A 153 -20.53 -8.16 -19.06
CA ARG A 153 -20.37 -9.34 -18.18
C ARG A 153 -21.02 -10.60 -18.77
N LEU A 154 -21.37 -10.59 -20.04
CA LEU A 154 -21.97 -11.76 -20.67
C LEU A 154 -21.00 -12.95 -20.61
N PRO A 155 -21.50 -14.16 -20.30
CA PRO A 155 -20.70 -15.38 -20.46
C PRO A 155 -20.44 -15.60 -21.96
N LEU A 156 -19.21 -15.61 -22.39
CA LEU A 156 -18.83 -15.80 -23.79
C LEU A 156 -17.89 -17.01 -23.91
N PRO A 157 -17.96 -17.77 -25.01
CA PRO A 157 -18.80 -17.56 -26.22
C PRO A 157 -20.27 -17.85 -26.01
N LEU A 158 -21.12 -17.24 -26.82
CA LEU A 158 -22.55 -17.59 -26.89
C LEU A 158 -22.77 -18.68 -27.94
N ASP A 159 -23.75 -19.57 -27.74
CA ASP A 159 -24.13 -20.60 -28.73
C ASP A 159 -24.72 -20.00 -30.02
N LYS A 160 -25.45 -18.90 -29.88
CA LYS A 160 -26.03 -18.15 -31.00
C LYS A 160 -25.57 -16.69 -30.96
N PRO A 161 -25.35 -16.08 -32.17
CA PRO A 161 -24.96 -14.68 -32.22
C PRO A 161 -26.04 -13.77 -31.60
N GLY A 162 -25.63 -12.93 -30.65
CA GLY A 162 -26.47 -11.91 -30.06
C GLY A 162 -26.51 -10.64 -30.90
N ARG A 163 -27.38 -9.70 -30.54
CA ARG A 163 -27.37 -8.35 -31.14
C ARG A 163 -26.16 -7.56 -30.61
N PRO A 164 -25.34 -6.95 -31.49
CA PRO A 164 -24.26 -6.09 -31.06
C PRO A 164 -24.80 -4.87 -30.26
N CYS A 165 -24.04 -4.44 -29.28
CA CYS A 165 -24.38 -3.29 -28.44
C CYS A 165 -23.72 -2.01 -28.97
N LEU A 166 -24.06 -0.85 -28.37
CA LEU A 166 -23.52 0.46 -28.74
C LEU A 166 -21.98 0.48 -28.78
N ASN A 167 -21.30 -0.22 -27.87
CA ASN A 167 -19.82 -0.24 -27.86
C ASN A 167 -19.23 -0.85 -29.14
N TYR A 168 -19.94 -1.74 -29.81
CA TYR A 168 -19.54 -2.23 -31.13
C TYR A 168 -19.73 -1.14 -32.19
N GLU A 169 -20.91 -0.51 -32.20
CA GLU A 169 -21.25 0.53 -33.19
C GLU A 169 -20.26 1.72 -33.14
N ILE A 170 -19.80 2.09 -31.95
CA ILE A 170 -18.82 3.18 -31.76
C ILE A 170 -17.35 2.68 -31.81
N GLY A 171 -17.09 1.44 -32.23
CA GLY A 171 -15.75 0.88 -32.42
C GLY A 171 -14.98 0.58 -31.13
N GLN A 172 -15.61 0.60 -29.98
CA GLN A 172 -14.98 0.28 -28.67
C GLN A 172 -15.03 -1.20 -28.29
N CYS A 173 -15.59 -2.05 -29.13
CA CYS A 173 -15.65 -3.50 -28.93
C CYS A 173 -15.66 -4.23 -30.26
N LEU A 174 -14.97 -5.36 -30.35
CA LEU A 174 -14.95 -6.22 -31.56
C LEU A 174 -16.22 -7.05 -31.76
N GLY A 175 -17.21 -6.97 -30.88
CA GLY A 175 -18.48 -7.68 -31.01
C GLY A 175 -18.44 -9.20 -30.85
N PRO A 176 -17.68 -9.78 -29.89
CA PRO A 176 -17.58 -11.23 -29.73
C PRO A 176 -18.93 -11.89 -29.38
N CYS A 177 -19.85 -11.13 -28.77
CA CYS A 177 -21.21 -11.61 -28.48
C CYS A 177 -22.10 -11.81 -29.73
N ALA A 178 -21.75 -11.15 -30.82
CA ALA A 178 -22.45 -11.28 -32.12
C ALA A 178 -21.62 -12.08 -33.13
N HIS A 179 -20.59 -12.81 -32.69
CA HIS A 179 -19.66 -13.60 -33.52
C HIS A 179 -18.97 -12.77 -34.63
N LEU A 180 -18.74 -11.46 -34.37
CA LEU A 180 -18.16 -10.54 -35.34
C LEU A 180 -16.64 -10.54 -35.31
N CYS A 181 -16.01 -11.23 -34.35
CA CYS A 181 -14.59 -11.47 -34.31
C CYS A 181 -14.27 -12.89 -33.86
N THR A 182 -13.11 -13.40 -34.31
CA THR A 182 -12.60 -14.69 -33.86
C THR A 182 -11.84 -14.56 -32.53
N PRO A 183 -11.69 -15.66 -31.76
CA PRO A 183 -10.88 -15.64 -30.54
C PRO A 183 -9.43 -15.19 -30.78
N GLU A 184 -8.83 -15.55 -31.96
CA GLU A 184 -7.48 -15.20 -32.33
C GLU A 184 -7.33 -13.68 -32.57
N ALA A 185 -8.28 -13.09 -33.31
CA ALA A 185 -8.31 -11.64 -33.55
C ALA A 185 -8.48 -10.86 -32.22
N TYR A 186 -9.34 -11.38 -31.34
CA TYR A 186 -9.53 -10.78 -30.03
C TYR A 186 -8.27 -10.90 -29.14
N ARG A 187 -7.57 -12.05 -29.22
CA ARG A 187 -6.33 -12.31 -28.48
C ARG A 187 -5.22 -11.32 -28.88
N ALA A 188 -5.10 -10.96 -30.15
CA ALA A 188 -4.12 -9.95 -30.59
C ALA A 188 -4.33 -8.60 -29.91
N VAL A 189 -5.61 -8.19 -29.69
CA VAL A 189 -5.92 -6.97 -28.93
C VAL A 189 -5.55 -7.13 -27.45
N VAL A 190 -5.83 -8.28 -26.85
CA VAL A 190 -5.45 -8.57 -25.46
C VAL A 190 -3.94 -8.52 -25.27
N ASP A 191 -3.17 -9.08 -26.21
CA ASP A 191 -1.69 -9.06 -26.15
C ASP A 191 -1.14 -7.64 -26.28
N SER A 192 -1.76 -6.79 -27.10
CA SER A 192 -1.45 -5.35 -27.20
C SER A 192 -1.73 -4.60 -25.89
N VAL A 193 -2.85 -4.89 -25.23
CA VAL A 193 -3.18 -4.35 -23.88
C VAL A 193 -2.15 -4.81 -22.85
N ILE A 194 -1.78 -6.08 -22.88
CA ILE A 194 -0.76 -6.63 -21.97
C ILE A 194 0.60 -5.96 -22.21
N ALA A 195 0.97 -5.74 -23.47
CA ALA A 195 2.20 -5.03 -23.84
C ALA A 195 2.18 -3.59 -23.31
N PHE A 196 1.05 -2.88 -23.49
CA PHE A 196 0.84 -1.53 -22.94
C PHE A 196 0.98 -1.51 -21.41
N LEU A 197 0.29 -2.38 -20.70
CA LEU A 197 0.34 -2.47 -19.23
C LEU A 197 1.72 -2.86 -18.69
N LYS A 198 2.55 -3.52 -19.52
CA LYS A 198 3.97 -3.79 -19.24
C LYS A 198 4.89 -2.62 -19.61
N GLY A 199 4.35 -1.48 -20.04
CA GLY A 199 5.14 -0.31 -20.44
C GLY A 199 5.78 -0.39 -21.81
N ARG A 200 5.41 -1.38 -22.63
CA ARG A 200 5.89 -1.52 -24.02
C ARG A 200 5.01 -0.71 -24.96
N TYR A 201 5.14 0.61 -24.93
CA TYR A 201 4.26 1.51 -25.70
C TYR A 201 4.64 1.60 -27.17
N LYS A 202 5.95 1.50 -27.51
CA LYS A 202 6.41 1.69 -28.87
C LYS A 202 5.73 0.76 -29.89
N PRO A 203 5.64 -0.57 -29.68
CA PRO A 203 4.92 -1.44 -30.61
C PRO A 203 3.44 -1.08 -30.74
N VAL A 204 2.81 -0.62 -29.67
CA VAL A 204 1.40 -0.21 -29.68
C VAL A 204 1.21 1.07 -30.48
N ILE A 205 2.10 2.06 -30.31
CA ILE A 205 2.07 3.30 -31.09
C ILE A 205 2.29 3.01 -32.58
N ASP A 206 3.23 2.13 -32.93
CA ASP A 206 3.50 1.75 -34.32
C ASP A 206 2.28 1.07 -34.96
N GLN A 207 1.58 0.19 -34.22
CA GLN A 207 0.32 -0.42 -34.69
C GLN A 207 -0.78 0.63 -34.89
N LEU A 208 -0.95 1.57 -33.96
CA LEU A 208 -1.94 2.63 -34.06
C LEU A 208 -1.64 3.59 -35.21
N LYS A 209 -0.36 3.92 -35.48
CA LYS A 209 0.07 4.73 -36.62
C LYS A 209 -0.28 4.05 -37.94
N ASN A 210 0.02 2.76 -38.08
CA ASN A 210 -0.33 1.99 -39.28
C ASN A 210 -1.86 1.95 -39.49
N ALA A 211 -2.63 1.73 -38.43
CA ALA A 211 -4.11 1.74 -38.51
C ALA A 211 -4.67 3.13 -38.84
N MET A 212 -4.06 4.20 -38.35
CA MET A 212 -4.41 5.57 -38.66
C MET A 212 -4.16 5.89 -40.14
N ASP A 213 -2.99 5.51 -40.66
CA ASP A 213 -2.64 5.72 -42.07
C ASP A 213 -3.57 4.95 -43.01
N GLN A 214 -3.95 3.72 -42.62
CA GLN A 214 -4.91 2.92 -43.38
C GLN A 214 -6.28 3.58 -43.39
N ALA A 215 -6.79 3.99 -42.20
CA ALA A 215 -8.08 4.69 -42.10
C ALA A 215 -8.11 5.98 -42.94
N ALA A 216 -6.99 6.72 -42.98
CA ALA A 216 -6.85 7.92 -43.79
C ALA A 216 -6.89 7.60 -45.31
N ARG A 217 -6.23 6.52 -45.74
CA ARG A 217 -6.28 6.04 -47.16
C ARG A 217 -7.69 5.61 -47.56
N GLU A 218 -8.46 5.03 -46.63
CA GLU A 218 -9.83 4.59 -46.83
C GLU A 218 -10.82 5.75 -46.67
N MET A 219 -10.36 7.00 -46.54
CA MET A 219 -11.14 8.23 -46.29
C MET A 219 -12.02 8.17 -45.01
N GLN A 220 -11.69 7.31 -44.06
CA GLN A 220 -12.34 7.21 -42.73
C GLN A 220 -11.76 8.25 -41.77
N PHE A 221 -11.96 9.54 -42.07
CA PHE A 221 -11.27 10.63 -41.35
C PHE A 221 -11.60 10.73 -39.86
N GLU A 222 -12.83 10.39 -39.47
CA GLU A 222 -13.20 10.36 -38.04
C GLU A 222 -12.44 9.28 -37.26
N ARG A 223 -12.30 8.10 -37.89
CA ARG A 223 -11.51 7.01 -37.30
C ARG A 223 -10.03 7.34 -37.24
N ALA A 224 -9.48 7.95 -38.28
CA ALA A 224 -8.09 8.41 -38.30
C ALA A 224 -7.84 9.47 -37.19
N ALA A 225 -8.79 10.40 -36.97
CA ALA A 225 -8.70 11.39 -35.92
C ALA A 225 -8.73 10.76 -34.51
N MET A 226 -9.60 9.78 -34.26
CA MET A 226 -9.62 9.05 -33.00
C MET A 226 -8.30 8.31 -32.72
N LEU A 227 -7.72 7.68 -33.74
CA LEU A 227 -6.43 6.98 -33.60
C LEU A 227 -5.28 7.95 -33.33
N ARG A 228 -5.26 9.12 -34.01
CA ARG A 228 -4.30 10.20 -33.77
C ARG A 228 -4.38 10.70 -32.30
N ASP A 229 -5.59 10.92 -31.80
CA ASP A 229 -5.79 11.41 -30.43
C ASP A 229 -5.39 10.35 -29.41
N SER A 230 -5.63 9.05 -29.69
CA SER A 230 -5.15 7.94 -28.86
C SER A 230 -3.62 7.85 -28.82
N ILE A 231 -2.95 8.09 -29.96
CA ILE A 231 -1.47 8.14 -30.03
C ILE A 231 -0.94 9.29 -29.17
N ARG A 232 -1.55 10.48 -29.29
CA ARG A 232 -1.18 11.67 -28.50
C ARG A 232 -1.34 11.42 -26.99
N ASP A 233 -2.45 10.79 -26.59
CA ASP A 233 -2.69 10.43 -25.19
C ASP A 233 -1.60 9.48 -24.65
N ILE A 234 -1.17 8.50 -25.44
CA ILE A 234 -0.10 7.56 -25.06
C ILE A 234 1.26 8.28 -25.03
N GLU A 235 1.57 9.13 -26.01
CA GLU A 235 2.82 9.90 -26.07
C GLU A 235 2.91 10.88 -24.89
N GLY A 236 1.82 11.55 -24.53
CA GLY A 236 1.74 12.41 -23.34
C GLY A 236 2.00 11.66 -22.03
N LEU A 237 1.50 10.43 -21.89
CA LEU A 237 1.85 9.57 -20.75
C LEU A 237 3.34 9.21 -20.74
N MET A 238 3.94 8.99 -21.92
CA MET A 238 5.38 8.70 -22.03
C MET A 238 6.24 9.89 -21.63
N GLU A 239 5.87 11.11 -22.00
CA GLU A 239 6.62 12.33 -21.65
C GLU A 239 6.62 12.60 -20.16
N GLN A 240 5.48 12.43 -19.49
CA GLN A 240 5.39 12.55 -18.02
C GLN A 240 6.24 11.51 -17.28
N GLN A 241 6.52 10.35 -17.89
CA GLN A 241 7.28 9.26 -17.30
C GLN A 241 8.77 9.27 -17.69
N ASN A 242 9.19 10.00 -18.73
CA ASN A 242 10.58 10.04 -19.19
C ASN A 242 11.56 10.73 -18.23
N ALA A 243 11.05 11.43 -17.21
CA ALA A 243 11.88 12.11 -16.21
C ALA A 243 12.72 11.16 -15.33
N LEU A 244 12.42 9.85 -15.33
CA LEU A 244 13.06 8.86 -14.44
C LEU A 244 13.28 7.51 -15.17
N GLN A 245 14.09 7.50 -16.22
CA GLN A 245 14.46 6.25 -16.90
C GLN A 245 15.53 5.47 -16.12
N VAL A 246 15.14 4.34 -15.53
CA VAL A 246 16.05 3.25 -15.13
C VAL A 246 15.73 2.06 -16.04
N SER A 247 16.67 1.65 -16.88
CA SER A 247 16.45 0.63 -17.91
C SER A 247 15.81 -0.66 -17.39
N GLY A 248 14.56 -0.94 -17.80
CA GLY A 248 13.89 -2.24 -17.65
C GLY A 248 13.65 -2.78 -16.24
N ALA A 249 14.01 -2.03 -15.18
CA ALA A 249 14.03 -2.52 -13.81
C ALA A 249 12.61 -2.61 -13.19
N GLU A 250 12.40 -3.67 -12.42
CA GLU A 250 11.28 -3.80 -11.48
C GLU A 250 11.84 -3.56 -10.08
N GLN A 251 11.54 -2.39 -9.51
CA GLN A 251 12.12 -1.93 -8.24
C GLN A 251 11.05 -1.32 -7.34
N ASP A 252 11.20 -1.53 -6.04
CA ASP A 252 10.55 -0.72 -5.01
C ASP A 252 11.63 0.08 -4.29
N ILE A 253 11.40 1.37 -4.11
CA ILE A 253 12.30 2.28 -3.39
C ILE A 253 11.62 2.66 -2.09
N ILE A 254 12.26 2.32 -0.97
CA ILE A 254 11.69 2.51 0.36
C ILE A 254 12.58 3.44 1.18
N ALA A 255 11.99 4.51 1.67
CA ALA A 255 12.68 5.47 2.55
C ALA A 255 11.75 5.93 3.67
N LEU A 256 12.36 6.45 4.73
CA LEU A 256 11.68 6.89 5.95
C LEU A 256 12.01 8.36 6.24
N ALA A 257 11.01 9.11 6.70
CA ALA A 257 11.19 10.37 7.41
C ALA A 257 10.62 10.25 8.82
N GLN A 258 11.25 10.90 9.78
CA GLN A 258 10.87 10.86 11.19
C GLN A 258 10.85 12.27 11.76
N ASP A 259 9.87 12.57 12.62
CA ASP A 259 9.75 13.83 13.36
C ASP A 259 9.12 13.52 14.73
N GLY A 260 9.91 13.65 15.78
CA GLY A 260 9.46 13.35 17.14
C GLY A 260 8.92 11.93 17.29
N LEU A 261 7.62 11.82 17.59
CA LEU A 261 6.92 10.55 17.81
C LEU A 261 6.30 9.95 16.53
N ASP A 262 6.35 10.68 15.42
CA ASP A 262 5.78 10.23 14.15
C ASP A 262 6.86 9.81 13.15
N ALA A 263 6.55 8.81 12.35
CA ALA A 263 7.35 8.39 11.21
C ALA A 263 6.46 8.16 9.99
N MET A 264 7.03 8.39 8.81
CA MET A 264 6.38 8.16 7.53
C MET A 264 7.31 7.36 6.63
N ALA A 265 6.91 6.16 6.25
CA ALA A 265 7.59 5.40 5.21
C ALA A 265 7.00 5.75 3.84
N GLN A 266 7.85 5.99 2.87
CA GLN A 266 7.49 6.18 1.47
C GLN A 266 7.98 5.00 0.65
N VAL A 267 7.08 4.42 -0.14
CA VAL A 267 7.41 3.41 -1.15
C VAL A 267 7.18 4.02 -2.52
N LEU A 268 8.18 4.02 -3.39
CA LEU A 268 8.04 4.37 -4.80
C LEU A 268 8.14 3.11 -5.64
N TYR A 269 7.24 2.95 -6.61
CA TYR A 269 7.15 1.76 -7.44
C TYR A 269 7.71 2.04 -8.83
N ILE A 270 8.74 1.28 -9.24
CA ILE A 270 9.28 1.28 -10.60
C ILE A 270 8.93 -0.06 -11.25
N ARG A 271 8.24 -0.02 -12.38
CA ARG A 271 7.90 -1.18 -13.19
C ARG A 271 8.24 -0.91 -14.65
N GLY A 272 8.96 -1.86 -15.28
CA GLY A 272 9.45 -1.67 -16.64
C GLY A 272 10.38 -0.45 -16.81
N GLY A 273 11.13 -0.10 -15.74
CA GLY A 273 12.02 1.06 -15.71
C GLY A 273 11.34 2.41 -15.50
N ARG A 274 10.05 2.45 -15.19
CA ARG A 274 9.27 3.68 -15.02
C ARG A 274 8.66 3.76 -13.63
N MET A 275 8.67 4.95 -13.05
CA MET A 275 7.96 5.20 -11.81
C MET A 275 6.45 5.21 -12.08
N ILE A 276 5.76 4.17 -11.60
CA ILE A 276 4.30 4.07 -11.71
C ILE A 276 3.57 4.72 -10.55
N GLY A 277 4.32 5.17 -9.53
CA GLY A 277 3.82 5.94 -8.40
C GLY A 277 4.48 5.63 -7.06
N GLY A 278 3.86 6.04 -5.96
CA GLY A 278 4.36 5.84 -4.60
C GLY A 278 3.28 6.00 -3.55
N ASP A 279 3.49 5.37 -2.40
CA ASP A 279 2.61 5.37 -1.23
C ASP A 279 3.33 5.81 0.01
N SER A 280 2.61 6.55 0.85
CA SER A 280 3.08 6.98 2.17
C SER A 280 2.34 6.21 3.26
N PHE A 281 3.09 5.61 4.17
CA PHE A 281 2.58 4.84 5.30
C PHE A 281 2.94 5.53 6.60
N ALA A 282 1.91 5.88 7.38
CA ALA A 282 2.12 6.45 8.69
C ALA A 282 2.48 5.33 9.69
N LEU A 283 3.59 5.51 10.37
CA LEU A 283 4.09 4.59 11.38
C LEU A 283 4.09 5.31 12.72
N PRO A 284 3.03 5.14 13.54
CA PRO A 284 3.00 5.72 14.88
C PRO A 284 4.12 5.12 15.72
N ARG A 285 4.79 5.95 16.49
CA ARG A 285 5.91 5.58 17.34
C ARG A 285 5.61 5.97 18.77
N GLU A 286 6.13 5.21 19.70
CA GLU A 286 5.99 5.50 21.14
C GLU A 286 7.35 5.91 21.78
N GLY A 287 8.32 6.27 20.95
CA GLY A 287 9.64 6.67 21.43
C GLY A 287 10.58 7.09 20.31
N ASN A 288 11.81 7.39 20.67
CA ASN A 288 12.87 7.78 19.74
C ASN A 288 13.59 6.54 19.18
N GLU A 289 12.85 5.70 18.44
CA GLU A 289 13.40 4.49 17.83
C GLU A 289 14.36 4.85 16.70
N PRO A 290 15.47 4.12 16.54
CA PRO A 290 16.36 4.30 15.40
C PRO A 290 15.61 4.10 14.07
N ALA A 291 15.91 4.93 13.08
CA ALA A 291 15.28 4.87 11.76
C ALA A 291 15.40 3.48 11.11
N VAL A 292 16.53 2.82 11.34
CA VAL A 292 16.81 1.48 10.78
C VAL A 292 15.91 0.40 11.38
N ASP A 293 15.56 0.48 12.66
CA ASP A 293 14.64 -0.47 13.32
C ASP A 293 13.21 -0.28 12.77
N VAL A 294 12.78 0.98 12.66
CA VAL A 294 11.46 1.33 12.11
C VAL A 294 11.33 0.84 10.65
N LEU A 295 12.38 1.06 9.85
CA LEU A 295 12.38 0.69 8.44
C LEU A 295 12.41 -0.83 8.25
N SER A 296 13.21 -1.55 9.04
CA SER A 296 13.26 -3.01 9.02
C SER A 296 11.92 -3.65 9.42
N ALA A 297 11.28 -3.13 10.47
CA ALA A 297 9.95 -3.55 10.88
C ALA A 297 8.88 -3.24 9.82
N PHE A 298 8.99 -2.09 9.15
CA PHE A 298 8.09 -1.74 8.05
C PHE A 298 8.24 -2.72 6.88
N ILE A 299 9.47 -2.99 6.42
CA ILE A 299 9.74 -3.87 5.27
C ILE A 299 9.17 -5.28 5.52
N SER A 300 9.40 -5.83 6.70
CA SER A 300 8.92 -7.18 7.04
C SER A 300 7.39 -7.26 7.07
N GLN A 301 6.71 -6.24 7.58
CA GLN A 301 5.24 -6.18 7.55
C GLN A 301 4.69 -5.88 6.16
N PHE A 302 5.34 -4.98 5.41
CA PHE A 302 4.92 -4.58 4.07
C PHE A 302 4.93 -5.74 3.08
N TYR A 303 5.95 -6.60 3.12
CA TYR A 303 6.07 -7.77 2.24
C TYR A 303 5.49 -9.06 2.85
N SER A 304 4.92 -9.04 4.05
CA SER A 304 4.26 -10.22 4.63
C SER A 304 3.08 -10.73 3.77
N ASP A 305 2.34 -9.82 3.12
CA ASP A 305 1.17 -10.11 2.29
C ASP A 305 1.37 -9.66 0.83
N ARG A 306 2.60 -9.33 0.41
CA ARG A 306 2.92 -8.82 -0.92
C ARG A 306 4.12 -9.55 -1.49
N THR A 307 4.12 -9.73 -2.81
CA THR A 307 5.28 -10.28 -3.53
C THR A 307 6.28 -9.14 -3.80
N PRO A 308 7.53 -9.23 -3.31
CA PRO A 308 8.54 -8.22 -3.59
C PRO A 308 8.94 -8.21 -5.08
N PRO A 309 9.40 -7.08 -5.63
CA PRO A 309 9.99 -7.00 -6.97
C PRO A 309 11.35 -7.68 -7.02
N ARG A 310 12.02 -7.64 -8.19
CA ARG A 310 13.38 -8.18 -8.34
C ARG A 310 14.43 -7.40 -7.58
N GLU A 311 14.20 -6.12 -7.34
CA GLU A 311 15.13 -5.25 -6.63
C GLU A 311 14.36 -4.37 -5.65
N VAL A 312 14.86 -4.29 -4.41
CA VAL A 312 14.35 -3.38 -3.38
C VAL A 312 15.48 -2.46 -2.97
N LEU A 313 15.32 -1.16 -3.23
CA LEU A 313 16.25 -0.12 -2.81
C LEU A 313 15.75 0.46 -1.49
N ILE A 314 16.62 0.52 -0.51
CA ILE A 314 16.27 1.01 0.83
C ILE A 314 17.30 2.01 1.33
N GLN A 315 16.86 2.82 2.26
CA GLN A 315 17.70 3.84 2.89
C GLN A 315 18.74 3.22 3.81
N ASP A 316 18.32 2.25 4.62
CA ASP A 316 19.14 1.52 5.59
C ASP A 316 18.39 0.26 6.05
N VAL A 317 19.11 -0.73 6.61
CA VAL A 317 18.49 -1.95 7.15
C VAL A 317 19.44 -2.66 8.13
N HIS A 318 18.86 -3.27 9.16
CA HIS A 318 19.54 -4.25 9.97
C HIS A 318 19.57 -5.61 9.25
N ASP A 319 20.71 -6.27 9.27
CA ASP A 319 20.87 -7.64 8.80
C ASP A 319 20.32 -7.84 7.36
N ALA A 320 20.96 -7.12 6.43
CA ALA A 320 20.56 -7.09 5.03
C ALA A 320 20.48 -8.48 4.39
N ASP A 321 21.41 -9.37 4.76
CA ASP A 321 21.48 -10.72 4.19
C ASP A 321 20.26 -11.56 4.57
N THR A 322 19.89 -11.56 5.86
CA THR A 322 18.68 -12.27 6.33
C THR A 322 17.41 -11.69 5.72
N MET A 323 17.33 -10.35 5.62
CA MET A 323 16.15 -9.68 5.01
C MET A 323 16.04 -10.03 3.52
N GLU A 324 17.15 -10.03 2.78
CA GLU A 324 17.19 -10.41 1.38
C GLU A 324 16.79 -11.88 1.18
N GLU A 325 17.28 -12.79 2.00
CA GLU A 325 16.94 -14.22 1.97
C GLU A 325 15.44 -14.42 2.21
N TRP A 326 14.88 -13.70 3.19
CA TRP A 326 13.44 -13.72 3.46
C TRP A 326 12.62 -13.20 2.28
N LEU A 327 13.03 -12.09 1.65
CA LEU A 327 12.37 -11.54 0.47
C LEU A 327 12.44 -12.51 -0.73
N ARG A 328 13.55 -13.23 -0.92
CA ARG A 328 13.68 -14.28 -1.95
C ARG A 328 12.67 -15.41 -1.73
N GLY A 329 12.50 -15.86 -0.48
CA GLY A 329 11.49 -16.85 -0.12
C GLY A 329 10.06 -16.36 -0.40
N ARG A 330 9.77 -15.07 -0.15
CA ARG A 330 8.45 -14.47 -0.44
C ARG A 330 8.16 -14.33 -1.93
N ARG A 331 9.18 -14.14 -2.76
CA ARG A 331 9.04 -14.02 -4.21
C ARG A 331 9.04 -15.37 -4.92
N GLU A 332 9.57 -16.42 -4.29
CA GLU A 332 9.94 -17.69 -4.94
C GLU A 332 10.91 -17.47 -6.11
N GLY A 333 11.85 -16.55 -5.95
CA GLY A 333 12.80 -16.18 -6.99
C GLY A 333 13.83 -15.15 -6.56
N ALA A 334 14.69 -14.72 -7.48
CA ALA A 334 15.76 -13.77 -7.20
C ALA A 334 15.21 -12.41 -6.77
N VAL A 335 15.66 -11.93 -5.60
CA VAL A 335 15.45 -10.57 -5.10
C VAL A 335 16.82 -10.03 -4.67
N THR A 336 17.10 -8.78 -4.97
CA THR A 336 18.27 -8.05 -4.48
C THR A 336 17.80 -6.91 -3.59
N LEU A 337 18.29 -6.90 -2.36
CA LEU A 337 18.10 -5.81 -1.41
C LEU A 337 19.37 -4.95 -1.40
N SER A 338 19.27 -3.65 -1.64
CA SER A 338 20.45 -2.79 -1.68
C SER A 338 20.26 -1.43 -1.03
N VAL A 339 21.32 -0.93 -0.40
CA VAL A 339 21.43 0.40 0.21
C VAL A 339 22.37 1.25 -0.64
N PRO A 340 21.87 1.98 -1.66
CA PRO A 340 22.71 2.71 -2.59
C PRO A 340 23.36 3.93 -1.95
N GLN A 341 24.69 4.05 -2.09
CA GLN A 341 25.47 5.16 -1.52
C GLN A 341 25.70 6.31 -2.49
N ARG A 342 25.61 6.07 -3.82
CA ARG A 342 25.91 7.05 -4.88
C ARG A 342 25.15 6.77 -6.18
N GLY A 343 25.10 7.77 -7.07
CA GLY A 343 24.49 7.66 -8.42
C GLY A 343 22.97 7.74 -8.38
N SER A 344 22.32 7.49 -9.54
CA SER A 344 20.88 7.63 -9.75
C SER A 344 20.01 6.84 -8.76
N ARG A 345 20.46 5.68 -8.30
CA ARG A 345 19.76 4.89 -7.27
C ARG A 345 19.71 5.62 -5.92
N ARG A 346 20.80 6.33 -5.56
CA ARG A 346 20.83 7.18 -4.35
C ARG A 346 19.88 8.36 -4.48
N ASP A 347 19.77 8.93 -5.67
CA ASP A 347 18.85 10.05 -5.93
C ASP A 347 17.39 9.63 -5.83
N LEU A 348 17.06 8.38 -6.24
CA LEU A 348 15.72 7.80 -6.01
C LEU A 348 15.41 7.66 -4.51
N ILE A 349 16.37 7.22 -3.69
CA ILE A 349 16.20 7.17 -2.22
C ILE A 349 15.97 8.58 -1.66
N LYS A 350 16.74 9.59 -2.09
CA LYS A 350 16.53 10.98 -1.65
C LYS A 350 15.14 11.48 -2.03
N THR A 351 14.69 11.18 -3.24
CA THR A 351 13.32 11.52 -3.69
C THR A 351 12.26 10.86 -2.80
N ALA A 352 12.44 9.59 -2.46
CA ALA A 352 11.55 8.90 -1.53
C ALA A 352 11.58 9.53 -0.13
N GLN A 353 12.76 9.92 0.37
CA GLN A 353 12.91 10.61 1.66
C GLN A 353 12.19 11.96 1.67
N GLN A 354 12.34 12.77 0.61
CA GLN A 354 11.65 14.04 0.48
C GLN A 354 10.13 13.86 0.49
N ASN A 355 9.63 12.89 -0.29
CA ASN A 355 8.20 12.58 -0.32
C ASN A 355 7.68 12.10 1.05
N ALA A 356 8.47 11.30 1.77
CA ALA A 356 8.15 10.89 3.14
C ALA A 356 8.07 12.11 4.08
N GLY A 357 9.03 13.04 3.99
CA GLY A 357 9.05 14.28 4.77
C GLY A 357 7.86 15.17 4.49
N ASP A 358 7.52 15.40 3.23
CA ASP A 358 6.35 16.18 2.83
C ASP A 358 5.03 15.54 3.31
N ALA A 359 4.92 14.22 3.23
CA ALA A 359 3.75 13.50 3.71
C ALA A 359 3.61 13.58 5.23
N LEU A 360 4.74 13.51 5.96
CA LEU A 360 4.79 13.66 7.42
C LEU A 360 4.35 15.07 7.84
N LEU A 361 4.89 16.11 7.23
CA LEU A 361 4.51 17.51 7.49
C LEU A 361 3.01 17.74 7.24
N LYS A 362 2.47 17.25 6.11
CA LYS A 362 1.04 17.36 5.80
C LYS A 362 0.16 16.63 6.81
N ARG A 363 0.61 15.49 7.31
CA ARG A 363 -0.10 14.73 8.35
C ARG A 363 -0.11 15.50 9.65
N ASN A 364 1.05 15.97 10.12
CA ASN A 364 1.19 16.70 11.37
C ASN A 364 0.34 17.98 11.37
N ALA A 365 0.36 18.74 10.25
CA ALA A 365 -0.50 19.91 10.09
C ALA A 365 -2.01 19.56 10.16
N ARG A 366 -2.44 18.45 9.53
CA ARG A 366 -3.84 17.99 9.62
C ARG A 366 -4.23 17.56 11.03
N GLN A 367 -3.34 16.88 11.75
CA GLN A 367 -3.59 16.47 13.13
C GLN A 367 -3.73 17.70 14.04
N GLN A 368 -2.86 18.70 13.88
CA GLN A 368 -2.92 19.94 14.63
C GLN A 368 -4.25 20.69 14.38
N ILE A 369 -4.65 20.87 13.11
CA ILE A 369 -5.93 21.49 12.75
C ILE A 369 -7.11 20.68 13.35
N THR A 370 -7.03 19.36 13.33
CA THR A 370 -8.09 18.51 13.89
C THR A 370 -8.15 18.68 15.40
N GLN A 371 -7.02 18.72 16.10
CA GLN A 371 -6.94 18.92 17.53
C GLN A 371 -7.45 20.30 17.95
N GLU A 372 -7.12 21.36 17.18
CA GLU A 372 -7.66 22.70 17.40
C GLU A 372 -9.18 22.74 17.22
N ARG A 373 -9.70 22.08 16.19
CA ARG A 373 -11.15 22.02 15.90
C ARG A 373 -11.95 21.15 16.88
N THR A 374 -11.33 20.21 17.55
CA THR A 374 -11.99 19.35 18.53
C THR A 374 -11.74 19.82 19.95
N VAL A 375 -10.58 19.53 20.49
CA VAL A 375 -10.24 19.88 21.89
C VAL A 375 -10.16 21.40 22.08
N GLY A 376 -9.65 22.14 21.09
CA GLY A 376 -9.62 23.61 21.10
C GLY A 376 -11.03 24.19 21.18
N ALA A 377 -11.94 23.77 20.32
CA ALA A 377 -13.32 24.22 20.31
C ALA A 377 -14.05 23.88 21.63
N MET A 378 -13.78 22.73 22.24
CA MET A 378 -14.33 22.37 23.54
C MET A 378 -13.84 23.30 24.67
N LYS A 379 -12.56 23.68 24.63
CA LYS A 379 -11.98 24.65 25.57
C LYS A 379 -12.58 26.05 25.41
N GLU A 380 -12.69 26.52 24.15
CA GLU A 380 -13.31 27.81 23.85
C GLU A 380 -14.78 27.84 24.30
N LEU A 381 -15.53 26.76 24.06
CA LEU A 381 -16.91 26.64 24.51
C LEU A 381 -17.00 26.66 26.05
N ALA A 382 -16.15 25.92 26.76
CA ALA A 382 -16.09 25.95 28.20
C ALA A 382 -15.81 27.36 28.77
N GLN A 383 -14.89 28.09 28.14
CA GLN A 383 -14.58 29.47 28.51
C GLN A 383 -15.77 30.41 28.25
N ALA A 384 -16.38 30.32 27.06
CA ALA A 384 -17.52 31.16 26.68
C ALA A 384 -18.74 30.97 27.62
N LEU A 385 -18.97 29.72 28.01
CA LEU A 385 -20.06 29.36 28.91
C LEU A 385 -19.67 29.44 30.40
N ARG A 386 -18.40 29.80 30.72
CA ARG A 386 -17.87 29.86 32.07
C ARG A 386 -18.07 28.56 32.86
N LEU A 387 -17.87 27.44 32.20
CA LEU A 387 -17.96 26.13 32.83
C LEU A 387 -16.74 25.89 33.73
N PRO A 388 -16.87 25.23 34.88
CA PRO A 388 -15.74 24.92 35.77
C PRO A 388 -14.70 24.00 35.11
N ASP A 389 -15.16 23.07 34.25
CA ASP A 389 -14.33 22.09 33.55
C ASP A 389 -14.72 22.01 32.09
N VAL A 390 -13.79 21.48 31.24
CA VAL A 390 -14.05 21.22 29.84
C VAL A 390 -14.98 20.01 29.72
N PRO A 391 -16.18 20.16 29.13
CA PRO A 391 -17.12 19.04 29.04
C PRO A 391 -16.59 17.95 28.10
N SER A 392 -16.69 16.68 28.50
CA SER A 392 -16.34 15.54 27.64
C SER A 392 -17.47 15.15 26.68
N ARG A 393 -18.70 15.57 26.95
CA ARG A 393 -19.90 15.27 26.17
C ARG A 393 -20.78 16.52 26.00
N LEU A 394 -21.20 16.73 24.76
CA LEU A 394 -22.15 17.77 24.38
C LEU A 394 -23.34 17.13 23.65
N GLU A 395 -24.53 17.59 23.98
CA GLU A 395 -25.75 17.20 23.29
C GLU A 395 -26.46 18.46 22.78
N GLY A 396 -26.78 18.49 21.50
CA GLY A 396 -27.55 19.53 20.87
C GLY A 396 -28.90 19.00 20.43
N PHE A 397 -29.97 19.72 20.78
CA PHE A 397 -31.33 19.37 20.42
C PHE A 397 -31.88 20.44 19.50
N ASP A 398 -32.42 20.01 18.34
CA ASP A 398 -33.21 20.87 17.45
C ASP A 398 -34.63 20.36 17.40
N ILE A 399 -35.58 21.26 17.75
CA ILE A 399 -37.00 20.94 17.80
C ILE A 399 -37.71 21.67 16.67
N SER A 400 -38.26 20.90 15.74
CA SER A 400 -39.04 21.41 14.61
C SER A 400 -40.51 21.04 14.79
N ASN A 401 -41.39 21.97 14.52
CA ASN A 401 -42.84 21.74 14.49
C ASN A 401 -43.47 22.36 13.22
N THR A 402 -44.56 21.77 12.76
CA THR A 402 -45.34 22.32 11.63
C THR A 402 -46.61 22.97 12.24
N GLN A 403 -46.60 24.31 12.32
CA GLN A 403 -47.77 25.13 12.80
C GLN A 403 -48.28 24.67 14.18
N GLY A 404 -47.39 24.31 15.07
CA GLY A 404 -47.76 23.90 16.44
C GLY A 404 -48.26 22.46 16.58
N ALA A 405 -48.22 21.64 15.53
CA ALA A 405 -48.57 20.25 15.54
C ALA A 405 -47.39 19.37 15.04
N GLN A 406 -47.38 18.09 15.47
CA GLN A 406 -46.38 17.09 15.05
C GLN A 406 -44.91 17.50 15.33
N SER A 407 -44.63 17.91 16.57
CA SER A 407 -43.28 18.25 17.01
C SER A 407 -42.32 17.07 16.83
N VAL A 408 -41.19 17.29 16.13
CA VAL A 408 -40.12 16.33 15.95
C VAL A 408 -38.84 16.95 16.51
N ALA A 409 -38.05 16.17 17.22
CA ALA A 409 -36.76 16.59 17.73
C ALA A 409 -35.63 15.78 17.08
N SER A 410 -34.56 16.44 16.70
CA SER A 410 -33.29 15.79 16.38
C SER A 410 -32.27 16.05 17.47
N MET A 411 -31.42 15.06 17.72
CA MET A 411 -30.34 15.16 18.70
C MET A 411 -29.00 14.86 18.01
N VAL A 412 -28.03 15.70 18.27
CA VAL A 412 -26.63 15.45 17.90
C VAL A 412 -25.80 15.33 19.17
N VAL A 413 -24.88 14.38 19.17
CA VAL A 413 -23.99 14.12 20.31
C VAL A 413 -22.55 14.26 19.88
N PHE A 414 -21.76 14.99 20.66
CA PHE A 414 -20.31 15.07 20.53
C PHE A 414 -19.67 14.50 21.78
N VAL A 415 -18.62 13.69 21.60
CA VAL A 415 -17.78 13.17 22.68
C VAL A 415 -16.35 13.64 22.39
N ASP A 416 -15.74 14.32 23.36
CA ASP A 416 -14.41 14.93 23.24
C ASP A 416 -14.23 15.79 21.98
N GLY A 417 -15.29 16.54 21.60
CA GLY A 417 -15.31 17.40 20.42
C GLY A 417 -15.52 16.69 19.09
N VAL A 418 -15.75 15.37 19.09
CA VAL A 418 -15.97 14.56 17.87
C VAL A 418 -17.43 14.10 17.79
N PRO A 419 -18.10 14.23 16.63
CA PRO A 419 -19.47 13.74 16.46
C PRO A 419 -19.60 12.24 16.75
N SER A 420 -20.44 11.85 17.69
CA SER A 420 -20.75 10.46 18.01
C SER A 420 -21.88 9.96 17.11
N LYS A 421 -21.56 9.04 16.19
CA LYS A 421 -22.52 8.40 15.28
C LYS A 421 -22.97 7.05 15.83
N LYS A 422 -23.66 7.04 16.95
CA LYS A 422 -24.30 5.82 17.46
C LYS A 422 -25.80 5.88 17.27
#